data_cd998e43b7276b90fe6e4a1bc2513de2
#
_entry.id   cd998e43b7276b90fe6e4a1bc2513de2
#
_cell.length_a   1.000
_cell.length_b   1.000
_cell.length_c   1.000
_cell.angle_alpha   90.00
_cell.angle_beta   90.00
_cell.angle_gamma   90.00
#
_symmetry.space_group_name_H-M   'P 1'
#
loop_
_entity.id
_entity.type
_entity.pdbx_description
1 polymer ?
#
loop_
_entity_poly.entity_id
_entity_poly.type
_entity_poly.pdbx_seq_one_letter_code
_entity_poly.pdbx_strand_id
1 'polypeptide(L)'
;MRRRGAVLVLFALLAACDSVAPKPTGTSAQSALDLMFNNKYAKATAQLQDLIRAHPQDARDHATYALVLNYETKQKPALDEALKAQKLAPNDGFVLTVLTRVEDWNSDLQSAARDGASAVKAAPSSALARAFYGEALADVGRYAEAQTQLNKGANLAKSGSSYDRAEVERNWANYYRDQKDYPHALDHLKLAAGAQPTWVERLLELARFSIGRQDLTGATQYLERAATLSPDDPGLREQLGDVALFAQDYEVAKSAYEAALKLQPRSALDLKVLGDIAVALDKDATTAANDERAAIAAQPTDQEAGAFLVAVLRYLTKDEAAAAQAAKQTVAPGGAGTAPAATYVDLDQAAVDRQSLGLATVNQYRRLAGLSAVTSSSIIHQSALAHAFYTFFNGALPSLRDLGIHKEESTGQGYVGDNVLSRAQHFGYPQRSMAEVITHRTDPAAAVSDWIDSVYHRIPLLRADLLELGYGDAYLGPMTVQVMDLSYRETASGRVIVYPVPNQPNVPTAFNGNEIPDPAPNANYPIGYPITATFDRNAHVTIGAFHLRDPSGADLPGISLQPSAETENSFAYLANTPLQPGTTYTADLSYTLNGVAGHKTWRFTTTAGPSPTPSTQQAAELR
;
A
#
# COMPACT_ATOMS: atom_id res chain seq x y z
N MET A 1 -30.65 -25.89 -46.65
CA MET A 1 -30.09 -27.24 -46.36
C MET A 1 -28.68 -27.14 -45.88
N ARG A 2 -28.42 -27.81 -44.75
CA ARG A 2 -27.14 -28.19 -44.11
C ARG A 2 -26.44 -27.05 -43.37
N ARG A 3 -26.19 -27.18 -42.19
CA ARG A 3 -26.25 -28.03 -40.98
C ARG A 3 -25.26 -27.37 -40.02
N ARG A 4 -25.77 -27.04 -38.86
CA ARG A 4 -25.00 -26.60 -37.71
C ARG A 4 -24.11 -27.77 -37.25
N GLY A 5 -22.81 -27.53 -37.09
CA GLY A 5 -21.90 -28.39 -36.34
C GLY A 5 -21.62 -27.71 -35.01
N ALA A 6 -22.31 -28.11 -33.96
CA ALA A 6 -21.91 -27.83 -32.60
C ALA A 6 -20.70 -28.70 -32.29
N VAL A 7 -19.58 -28.12 -32.02
CA VAL A 7 -18.43 -28.86 -31.45
C VAL A 7 -18.61 -28.88 -29.94
N LEU A 8 -19.07 -30.02 -29.47
CA LEU A 8 -18.96 -30.42 -28.07
C LEU A 8 -17.47 -30.73 -27.80
N VAL A 9 -16.78 -29.84 -27.09
CA VAL A 9 -15.52 -30.18 -26.44
C VAL A 9 -15.68 -29.78 -24.98
N LEU A 10 -16.27 -30.70 -24.25
CA LEU A 10 -16.26 -30.68 -22.79
C LEU A 10 -16.03 -32.14 -22.34
N PHE A 11 -15.24 -32.34 -21.33
CA PHE A 11 -14.91 -33.58 -20.63
C PHE A 11 -13.49 -34.11 -20.86
N ALA A 12 -12.55 -33.58 -20.10
CA ALA A 12 -11.29 -34.27 -19.85
C ALA A 12 -10.71 -34.09 -18.43
N LEU A 13 -11.46 -33.56 -17.47
CA LEU A 13 -10.94 -33.40 -16.09
C LEU A 13 -11.45 -34.46 -15.10
N LEU A 14 -12.38 -35.31 -15.49
CA LEU A 14 -12.97 -36.31 -14.59
C LEU A 14 -12.90 -37.77 -15.10
N ALA A 15 -12.24 -38.05 -16.19
CA ALA A 15 -12.27 -39.37 -16.82
C ALA A 15 -10.95 -40.14 -16.68
N ALA A 16 -10.49 -40.35 -15.46
CA ALA A 16 -9.52 -41.40 -15.16
C ALA A 16 -9.75 -41.89 -13.74
N CYS A 17 -10.78 -42.70 -13.56
CA CYS A 17 -10.91 -43.85 -12.69
C CYS A 17 -12.39 -44.17 -12.40
N ASP A 18 -12.77 -45.35 -12.83
CA ASP A 18 -13.86 -46.23 -12.37
C ASP A 18 -15.30 -45.71 -12.19
N SER A 19 -16.15 -46.40 -12.89
CA SER A 19 -17.60 -46.52 -12.86
C SER A 19 -18.28 -46.14 -11.54
N VAL A 20 -18.77 -44.89 -11.48
CA VAL A 20 -19.85 -44.50 -10.56
C VAL A 20 -21.02 -44.03 -11.42
N ALA A 21 -22.23 -44.46 -11.07
CA ALA A 21 -23.48 -44.16 -11.76
C ALA A 21 -23.65 -42.66 -12.06
N PRO A 22 -24.32 -42.27 -13.16
CA PRO A 22 -24.47 -40.86 -13.53
C PRO A 22 -25.24 -40.11 -12.45
N LYS A 23 -24.60 -39.07 -11.88
CA LYS A 23 -25.26 -38.12 -11.00
C LYS A 23 -26.35 -37.35 -11.76
N PRO A 24 -27.43 -36.90 -11.09
CA PRO A 24 -28.51 -36.17 -11.73
C PRO A 24 -27.99 -34.88 -12.40
N THR A 25 -28.45 -34.61 -13.59
CA THR A 25 -28.16 -33.44 -14.39
C THR A 25 -28.70 -32.17 -13.70
N GLY A 26 -27.79 -31.36 -13.08
CA GLY A 26 -28.16 -30.04 -12.52
C GLY A 26 -27.26 -29.52 -11.42
N THR A 27 -26.75 -30.36 -10.54
CA THR A 27 -25.90 -29.96 -9.42
C THR A 27 -24.68 -30.86 -9.30
N SER A 28 -23.50 -30.34 -9.63
CA SER A 28 -22.23 -31.06 -9.52
C SER A 28 -21.13 -30.12 -9.07
N ALA A 29 -20.04 -30.66 -8.53
CA ALA A 29 -18.85 -29.85 -8.20
C ALA A 29 -18.33 -29.08 -9.42
N GLN A 30 -18.40 -29.67 -10.62
CA GLN A 30 -18.01 -28.96 -11.86
C GLN A 30 -18.92 -27.77 -12.16
N SER A 31 -20.25 -27.91 -12.02
CA SER A 31 -21.15 -26.78 -12.25
C SER A 31 -20.96 -25.65 -11.21
N ALA A 32 -20.48 -25.97 -10.01
CA ALA A 32 -20.09 -24.96 -9.05
C ALA A 32 -18.82 -24.20 -9.48
N LEU A 33 -17.82 -24.88 -10.06
CA LEU A 33 -16.66 -24.22 -10.66
C LEU A 33 -17.07 -23.32 -11.83
N ASP A 34 -18.00 -23.78 -12.68
CA ASP A 34 -18.53 -22.95 -13.78
C ASP A 34 -19.24 -21.70 -13.26
N LEU A 35 -19.94 -21.78 -12.13
CA LEU A 35 -20.51 -20.61 -11.45
C LEU A 35 -19.40 -19.65 -10.95
N MET A 36 -18.36 -20.18 -10.35
CA MET A 36 -17.20 -19.39 -9.88
C MET A 36 -16.53 -18.66 -11.06
N PHE A 37 -16.25 -19.33 -12.17
CA PHE A 37 -15.64 -18.73 -13.37
C PHE A 37 -16.54 -17.69 -14.05
N ASN A 38 -17.84 -17.69 -13.73
CA ASN A 38 -18.80 -16.66 -14.14
C ASN A 38 -19.09 -15.66 -13.00
N ASN A 39 -18.18 -15.53 -12.04
CA ASN A 39 -18.21 -14.57 -10.93
C ASN A 39 -19.43 -14.72 -9.99
N LYS A 40 -20.04 -15.91 -9.94
CA LYS A 40 -21.22 -16.21 -9.11
C LYS A 40 -20.83 -17.00 -7.87
N TYR A 41 -19.88 -16.49 -7.11
CA TYR A 41 -19.29 -17.18 -5.96
C TYR A 41 -20.31 -17.60 -4.91
N ALA A 42 -21.25 -16.72 -4.52
CA ALA A 42 -22.29 -17.06 -3.55
C ALA A 42 -23.15 -18.25 -4.00
N LYS A 43 -23.44 -18.36 -5.30
CA LYS A 43 -24.19 -19.50 -5.85
C LYS A 43 -23.33 -20.77 -5.89
N ALA A 44 -22.06 -20.65 -6.24
CA ALA A 44 -21.10 -21.77 -6.22
C ALA A 44 -20.96 -22.33 -4.78
N THR A 45 -20.76 -21.47 -3.81
CA THR A 45 -20.67 -21.81 -2.39
C THR A 45 -21.95 -22.50 -1.89
N ALA A 46 -23.14 -21.93 -2.16
CA ALA A 46 -24.41 -22.54 -1.76
C ALA A 46 -24.60 -23.94 -2.36
N GLN A 47 -24.31 -24.10 -3.66
CA GLN A 47 -24.41 -25.39 -4.35
C GLN A 47 -23.46 -26.43 -3.75
N LEU A 48 -22.22 -26.06 -3.43
CA LEU A 48 -21.24 -27.00 -2.82
C LEU A 48 -21.63 -27.37 -1.38
N GLN A 49 -22.18 -26.45 -0.62
CA GLN A 49 -22.73 -26.76 0.70
C GLN A 49 -23.90 -27.73 0.63
N ASP A 50 -24.77 -27.60 -0.39
CA ASP A 50 -25.86 -28.55 -0.62
C ASP A 50 -25.31 -29.93 -1.02
N LEU A 51 -24.32 -30.01 -1.91
CA LEU A 51 -23.65 -31.25 -2.27
C LEU A 51 -23.01 -31.95 -1.07
N ILE A 52 -22.27 -31.20 -0.25
CA ILE A 52 -21.64 -31.73 0.96
C ILE A 52 -22.69 -32.21 1.98
N ARG A 53 -23.81 -31.50 2.13
CA ARG A 53 -24.91 -32.00 2.99
C ARG A 53 -25.50 -33.31 2.50
N ALA A 54 -25.64 -33.47 1.18
CA ALA A 54 -26.16 -34.68 0.59
C ALA A 54 -25.12 -35.83 0.60
N HIS A 55 -23.84 -35.50 0.44
CA HIS A 55 -22.75 -36.47 0.32
C HIS A 55 -21.55 -36.07 1.22
N PRO A 56 -21.68 -36.15 2.56
CA PRO A 56 -20.67 -35.60 3.49
C PRO A 56 -19.33 -36.35 3.49
N GLN A 57 -19.26 -37.49 2.76
CA GLN A 57 -18.03 -38.28 2.60
C GLN A 57 -17.43 -38.16 1.18
N ASP A 58 -17.96 -37.28 0.32
CA ASP A 58 -17.37 -37.04 -1.00
C ASP A 58 -16.18 -36.04 -0.87
N ALA A 59 -14.98 -36.59 -0.96
CA ALA A 59 -13.74 -35.81 -0.80
C ALA A 59 -13.58 -34.73 -1.88
N ARG A 60 -14.11 -34.97 -3.10
CA ARG A 60 -13.98 -34.02 -4.21
C ARG A 60 -14.92 -32.82 -4.05
N ASP A 61 -16.11 -33.02 -3.49
CA ASP A 61 -17.02 -31.94 -3.16
C ASP A 61 -16.38 -31.00 -2.11
N HIS A 62 -15.76 -31.57 -1.05
CA HIS A 62 -14.99 -30.82 -0.06
C HIS A 62 -13.78 -30.11 -0.67
N ALA A 63 -13.00 -30.76 -1.52
CA ALA A 63 -11.85 -30.14 -2.19
C ALA A 63 -12.30 -29.00 -3.12
N THR A 64 -13.37 -29.20 -3.89
CA THR A 64 -13.90 -28.14 -4.76
C THR A 64 -14.41 -26.96 -3.95
N TYR A 65 -15.04 -27.20 -2.81
CA TYR A 65 -15.47 -26.15 -1.90
C TYR A 65 -14.28 -25.40 -1.31
N ALA A 66 -13.24 -26.11 -0.91
CA ALA A 66 -11.98 -25.49 -0.47
C ALA A 66 -11.39 -24.56 -1.55
N LEU A 67 -11.40 -24.99 -2.81
CA LEU A 67 -10.91 -24.17 -3.92
C LEU A 67 -11.74 -22.88 -4.12
N VAL A 68 -13.08 -22.98 -4.07
CA VAL A 68 -13.97 -21.81 -4.16
C VAL A 68 -13.73 -20.85 -3.00
N LEU A 69 -13.66 -21.35 -1.76
CA LEU A 69 -13.38 -20.56 -0.57
C LEU A 69 -12.02 -19.86 -0.66
N ASN A 70 -11.01 -20.52 -1.24
CA ASN A 70 -9.69 -19.95 -1.42
C ASN A 70 -9.70 -18.74 -2.36
N TYR A 71 -10.47 -18.82 -3.48
CA TYR A 71 -10.68 -17.66 -4.36
C TYR A 71 -11.59 -16.58 -3.77
N GLU A 72 -12.42 -16.90 -2.79
CA GLU A 72 -13.16 -15.93 -1.98
C GLU A 72 -12.29 -15.31 -0.86
N THR A 73 -10.98 -15.59 -0.83
CA THR A 73 -10.02 -15.16 0.22
C THR A 73 -10.36 -15.64 1.64
N LYS A 74 -11.23 -16.65 1.77
CA LYS A 74 -11.61 -17.29 3.03
C LYS A 74 -10.60 -18.39 3.40
N GLN A 75 -9.36 -17.98 3.65
CA GLN A 75 -8.19 -18.87 3.75
C GLN A 75 -8.36 -19.97 4.80
N LYS A 76 -8.73 -19.62 6.05
CA LYS A 76 -8.90 -20.62 7.10
C LYS A 76 -10.02 -21.65 6.81
N PRO A 77 -11.25 -21.25 6.44
CA PRO A 77 -12.27 -22.19 5.99
C PRO A 77 -11.84 -23.05 4.80
N ALA A 78 -11.09 -22.50 3.84
CA ALA A 78 -10.57 -23.25 2.71
C ALA A 78 -9.61 -24.35 3.16
N LEU A 79 -8.70 -24.06 4.08
CA LEU A 79 -7.75 -25.03 4.63
C LEU A 79 -8.48 -26.14 5.41
N ASP A 80 -9.47 -25.78 6.23
CA ASP A 80 -10.25 -26.74 7.02
C ASP A 80 -10.97 -27.76 6.08
N GLU A 81 -11.55 -27.29 4.97
CA GLU A 81 -12.23 -28.15 3.99
C GLU A 81 -11.24 -28.96 3.14
N ALA A 82 -10.08 -28.41 2.77
CA ALA A 82 -9.04 -29.15 2.06
C ALA A 82 -8.44 -30.28 2.88
N LEU A 83 -8.15 -30.04 4.16
CA LEU A 83 -7.67 -31.07 5.09
C LEU A 83 -8.72 -32.16 5.36
N LYS A 84 -10.00 -31.80 5.38
CA LYS A 84 -11.10 -32.76 5.48
C LYS A 84 -11.17 -33.62 4.24
N ALA A 85 -11.05 -33.05 3.04
CA ALA A 85 -10.98 -33.78 1.79
C ALA A 85 -9.80 -34.76 1.79
N GLN A 86 -8.60 -34.34 2.25
CA GLN A 86 -7.43 -35.21 2.34
C GLN A 86 -7.66 -36.40 3.27
N LYS A 87 -8.32 -36.21 4.42
CA LYS A 87 -8.66 -37.32 5.34
C LYS A 87 -9.59 -38.35 4.69
N LEU A 88 -10.53 -37.87 3.85
CA LEU A 88 -11.49 -38.74 3.15
C LEU A 88 -10.84 -39.50 1.99
N ALA A 89 -9.90 -38.87 1.27
CA ALA A 89 -9.22 -39.45 0.11
C ALA A 89 -7.72 -39.08 0.07
N PRO A 90 -6.88 -39.67 0.92
CA PRO A 90 -5.48 -39.19 1.12
C PRO A 90 -4.57 -39.40 -0.10
N ASN A 91 -4.97 -40.21 -1.06
CA ASN A 91 -4.21 -40.49 -2.31
C ASN A 91 -4.92 -39.98 -3.56
N ASP A 92 -6.04 -39.26 -3.46
CA ASP A 92 -6.71 -38.69 -4.63
C ASP A 92 -5.90 -37.49 -5.16
N GLY A 93 -5.48 -37.58 -6.44
CA GLY A 93 -4.60 -36.57 -7.03
C GLY A 93 -5.26 -35.20 -7.16
N PHE A 94 -6.58 -35.08 -7.33
CA PHE A 94 -7.29 -33.82 -7.36
C PHE A 94 -7.33 -33.19 -5.95
N VAL A 95 -7.64 -33.98 -4.94
CA VAL A 95 -7.67 -33.53 -3.54
C VAL A 95 -6.31 -33.00 -3.12
N LEU A 96 -5.23 -33.74 -3.41
CA LEU A 96 -3.85 -33.30 -3.11
C LEU A 96 -3.47 -32.05 -3.91
N THR A 97 -3.92 -31.91 -5.16
CA THR A 97 -3.69 -30.71 -5.98
C THR A 97 -4.33 -29.47 -5.34
N VAL A 98 -5.57 -29.58 -4.90
CA VAL A 98 -6.28 -28.49 -4.24
C VAL A 98 -5.64 -28.16 -2.89
N LEU A 99 -5.28 -29.18 -2.10
CA LEU A 99 -4.59 -28.99 -0.82
C LEU A 99 -3.29 -28.20 -1.01
N THR A 100 -2.47 -28.59 -1.99
CA THR A 100 -1.23 -27.86 -2.34
C THR A 100 -1.48 -26.36 -2.57
N ARG A 101 -2.50 -26.01 -3.36
CA ARG A 101 -2.90 -24.62 -3.63
C ARG A 101 -3.32 -23.89 -2.35
N VAL A 102 -4.14 -24.55 -1.54
CA VAL A 102 -4.70 -23.94 -0.33
C VAL A 102 -3.63 -23.75 0.74
N GLU A 103 -2.72 -24.70 0.94
CA GLU A 103 -1.59 -24.59 1.86
C GLU A 103 -0.66 -23.44 1.46
N ASP A 104 -0.32 -23.35 0.17
CA ASP A 104 0.53 -22.31 -0.39
C ASP A 104 -0.04 -20.90 -0.10
N TRP A 105 -1.32 -20.68 -0.40
CA TRP A 105 -1.99 -19.39 -0.15
C TRP A 105 -2.26 -19.12 1.34
N ASN A 106 -2.19 -20.15 2.20
CA ASN A 106 -2.17 -19.99 3.65
C ASN A 106 -0.75 -19.80 4.23
N SER A 107 0.26 -19.62 3.36
CA SER A 107 1.66 -19.44 3.74
C SER A 107 2.31 -20.65 4.42
N ASP A 108 1.70 -21.85 4.32
CA ASP A 108 2.35 -23.11 4.73
C ASP A 108 3.14 -23.70 3.56
N LEU A 109 4.18 -22.97 3.14
CA LEU A 109 4.96 -23.25 1.95
C LEU A 109 5.66 -24.61 1.97
N GLN A 110 6.08 -25.07 3.15
CA GLN A 110 6.76 -26.36 3.29
C GLN A 110 5.79 -27.53 3.12
N SER A 111 4.57 -27.44 3.64
CA SER A 111 3.51 -28.41 3.43
C SER A 111 3.08 -28.40 1.95
N ALA A 112 2.85 -27.24 1.36
CA ALA A 112 2.50 -27.10 -0.04
C ALA A 112 3.54 -27.78 -0.98
N ALA A 113 4.85 -27.55 -0.75
CA ALA A 113 5.89 -28.19 -1.54
C ALA A 113 5.92 -29.72 -1.36
N ARG A 114 5.66 -30.25 -0.15
CA ARG A 114 5.59 -31.68 0.14
C ARG A 114 4.36 -32.32 -0.51
N ASP A 115 3.19 -31.71 -0.34
CA ASP A 115 1.91 -32.27 -0.80
C ASP A 115 1.75 -32.06 -2.30
N GLY A 116 2.36 -31.04 -2.89
CA GLY A 116 2.52 -30.86 -4.33
C GLY A 116 3.32 -32.00 -5.00
N ALA A 117 4.39 -32.47 -4.36
CA ALA A 117 5.11 -33.65 -4.85
C ALA A 117 4.21 -34.90 -4.84
N SER A 118 3.39 -35.06 -3.79
CA SER A 118 2.41 -36.16 -3.67
C SER A 118 1.30 -36.01 -4.73
N ALA A 119 0.79 -34.81 -4.97
CA ALA A 119 -0.20 -34.51 -6.00
C ALA A 119 0.29 -34.91 -7.41
N VAL A 120 1.52 -34.53 -7.76
CA VAL A 120 2.13 -34.90 -9.06
C VAL A 120 2.36 -36.41 -9.19
N LYS A 121 2.69 -37.10 -8.08
CA LYS A 121 2.83 -38.54 -8.06
C LYS A 121 1.47 -39.25 -8.28
N ALA A 122 0.42 -38.75 -7.63
CA ALA A 122 -0.93 -39.29 -7.73
C ALA A 122 -1.63 -38.96 -9.07
N ALA A 123 -1.35 -37.78 -9.65
CA ALA A 123 -1.90 -37.30 -10.91
C ALA A 123 -0.82 -36.80 -11.87
N PRO A 124 0.04 -37.67 -12.44
CA PRO A 124 1.20 -37.30 -13.24
C PRO A 124 0.86 -36.56 -14.54
N SER A 125 -0.36 -36.73 -15.05
CA SER A 125 -0.90 -36.08 -16.26
C SER A 125 -1.72 -34.81 -15.95
N SER A 126 -1.82 -34.38 -14.69
CA SER A 126 -2.54 -33.16 -14.31
C SER A 126 -1.66 -31.93 -14.54
N ALA A 127 -2.12 -31.01 -15.39
CA ALA A 127 -1.49 -29.73 -15.60
C ALA A 127 -1.51 -28.88 -14.30
N LEU A 128 -2.65 -28.89 -13.58
CA LEU A 128 -2.81 -28.15 -12.32
C LEU A 128 -1.89 -28.67 -11.21
N ALA A 129 -1.78 -30.00 -11.04
CA ALA A 129 -0.89 -30.57 -10.03
C ALA A 129 0.56 -30.11 -10.25
N ARG A 130 1.01 -30.05 -11.51
CA ARG A 130 2.35 -29.57 -11.85
C ARG A 130 2.49 -28.07 -11.68
N ALA A 131 1.46 -27.29 -12.04
CA ALA A 131 1.47 -25.85 -11.91
C ALA A 131 1.54 -25.42 -10.42
N PHE A 132 0.67 -25.97 -9.59
CA PHE A 132 0.62 -25.64 -8.16
C PHE A 132 1.85 -26.14 -7.40
N TYR A 133 2.36 -27.32 -7.75
CA TYR A 133 3.65 -27.77 -7.21
C TYR A 133 4.81 -26.88 -7.68
N GLY A 134 4.76 -26.40 -8.93
CA GLY A 134 5.75 -25.46 -9.46
C GLY A 134 5.76 -24.12 -8.70
N GLU A 135 4.59 -23.58 -8.38
CA GLU A 135 4.45 -22.37 -7.54
C GLU A 135 5.02 -22.64 -6.14
N ALA A 136 4.56 -23.65 -5.44
CA ALA A 136 5.05 -24.00 -4.11
C ALA A 136 6.58 -24.24 -4.06
N LEU A 137 7.17 -24.77 -5.12
CA LEU A 137 8.64 -24.88 -5.24
C LEU A 137 9.33 -23.53 -5.41
N ALA A 138 8.73 -22.61 -6.19
CA ALA A 138 9.28 -21.25 -6.35
C ALA A 138 9.23 -20.48 -5.03
N ASP A 139 8.13 -20.58 -4.30
CA ASP A 139 7.92 -19.89 -3.02
C ASP A 139 8.88 -20.39 -1.90
N VAL A 140 9.38 -21.62 -2.01
CA VAL A 140 10.48 -22.10 -1.15
C VAL A 140 11.87 -21.92 -1.77
N GLY A 141 11.99 -21.15 -2.86
CA GLY A 141 13.28 -20.82 -3.50
C GLY A 141 13.88 -21.91 -4.40
N ARG A 142 13.15 -23.00 -4.71
CA ARG A 142 13.61 -24.12 -5.55
C ARG A 142 13.31 -23.88 -7.03
N TYR A 143 13.79 -22.75 -7.58
CA TYR A 143 13.44 -22.24 -8.92
C TYR A 143 13.72 -23.20 -10.08
N ALA A 144 14.82 -23.95 -10.08
CA ALA A 144 15.13 -24.89 -11.16
C ALA A 144 14.13 -26.06 -11.23
N GLU A 145 13.67 -26.54 -10.08
CA GLU A 145 12.65 -27.58 -9.99
C GLU A 145 11.27 -27.01 -10.32
N ALA A 146 10.96 -25.80 -9.85
CA ALA A 146 9.75 -25.06 -10.20
C ALA A 146 9.61 -24.94 -11.73
N GLN A 147 10.63 -24.43 -12.40
CA GLN A 147 10.67 -24.31 -13.87
C GLN A 147 10.41 -25.64 -14.57
N THR A 148 11.01 -26.73 -14.04
CA THR A 148 10.79 -28.06 -14.59
C THR A 148 9.33 -28.49 -14.49
N GLN A 149 8.67 -28.24 -13.36
CA GLN A 149 7.25 -28.59 -13.18
C GLN A 149 6.34 -27.70 -14.02
N LEU A 150 6.58 -26.40 -14.06
CA LEU A 150 5.81 -25.44 -14.86
C LEU A 150 5.90 -25.75 -16.35
N ASN A 151 7.08 -26.12 -16.89
CA ASN A 151 7.25 -26.56 -18.29
C ASN A 151 6.42 -27.80 -18.60
N LYS A 152 6.42 -28.80 -17.70
CA LYS A 152 5.59 -30.01 -17.86
C LYS A 152 4.09 -29.66 -17.78
N GLY A 153 3.71 -28.77 -16.84
CA GLY A 153 2.35 -28.25 -16.72
C GLY A 153 1.88 -27.56 -18.00
N ALA A 154 2.72 -26.67 -18.56
CA ALA A 154 2.41 -25.96 -19.80
C ALA A 154 2.19 -26.89 -20.98
N ASN A 155 2.99 -27.95 -21.11
CA ASN A 155 2.80 -28.94 -22.17
C ASN A 155 1.48 -29.71 -22.02
N LEU A 156 1.10 -30.09 -20.80
CA LEU A 156 -0.17 -30.77 -20.52
C LEU A 156 -1.36 -29.84 -20.73
N ALA A 157 -1.25 -28.56 -20.36
CA ALA A 157 -2.32 -27.58 -20.50
C ALA A 157 -2.69 -27.26 -21.97
N LYS A 158 -1.84 -27.57 -22.95
CA LYS A 158 -2.15 -27.39 -24.39
C LYS A 158 -3.42 -28.12 -24.82
N SER A 159 -3.64 -29.29 -24.25
CA SER A 159 -4.86 -30.09 -24.47
C SER A 159 -5.86 -30.00 -23.31
N GLY A 160 -5.56 -29.20 -22.28
CA GLY A 160 -6.38 -29.03 -21.10
C GLY A 160 -7.52 -28.02 -21.27
N SER A 161 -8.24 -27.78 -20.19
CA SER A 161 -9.31 -26.78 -20.12
C SER A 161 -8.76 -25.35 -20.21
N SER A 162 -9.63 -24.35 -20.36
CA SER A 162 -9.25 -22.94 -20.25
C SER A 162 -8.70 -22.61 -18.85
N TYR A 163 -9.22 -23.28 -17.82
CA TYR A 163 -8.74 -23.15 -16.45
C TYR A 163 -7.31 -23.69 -16.30
N ASP A 164 -7.01 -24.88 -16.84
CA ASP A 164 -5.66 -25.43 -16.80
C ASP A 164 -4.65 -24.48 -17.44
N ARG A 165 -5.00 -23.94 -18.63
CA ARG A 165 -4.13 -22.97 -19.31
C ARG A 165 -3.93 -21.71 -18.49
N ALA A 166 -5.03 -21.14 -17.97
CA ALA A 166 -4.95 -19.90 -17.18
C ALA A 166 -4.11 -20.08 -15.91
N GLU A 167 -4.31 -21.19 -15.18
CA GLU A 167 -3.55 -21.45 -13.95
C GLU A 167 -2.06 -21.69 -14.23
N VAL A 168 -1.72 -22.42 -15.28
CA VAL A 168 -0.31 -22.62 -15.66
C VAL A 168 0.35 -21.28 -15.99
N GLU A 169 -0.31 -20.41 -16.76
CA GLU A 169 0.19 -19.09 -17.11
C GLU A 169 0.33 -18.20 -15.87
N ARG A 170 -0.66 -18.23 -14.97
CA ARG A 170 -0.60 -17.50 -13.70
C ARG A 170 0.59 -17.95 -12.84
N ASN A 171 0.85 -19.24 -12.75
CA ASN A 171 1.98 -19.75 -11.96
C ASN A 171 3.34 -19.41 -12.61
N TRP A 172 3.41 -19.32 -13.93
CA TRP A 172 4.57 -18.75 -14.62
C TRP A 172 4.76 -17.27 -14.28
N ALA A 173 3.66 -16.50 -14.23
CA ALA A 173 3.75 -15.09 -13.83
C ALA A 173 4.31 -14.93 -12.42
N ASN A 174 3.86 -15.74 -11.46
CA ASN A 174 4.40 -15.74 -10.10
C ASN A 174 5.89 -16.12 -10.06
N TYR A 175 6.28 -17.17 -10.78
CA TYR A 175 7.68 -17.58 -10.92
C TYR A 175 8.58 -16.43 -11.41
N TYR A 176 8.16 -15.67 -12.42
CA TYR A 176 8.92 -14.53 -12.94
C TYR A 176 8.89 -13.33 -11.99
N ARG A 177 7.75 -13.08 -11.34
CA ARG A 177 7.62 -12.02 -10.35
C ARG A 177 8.61 -12.20 -9.18
N ASP A 178 8.75 -13.41 -8.67
CA ASP A 178 9.66 -13.72 -7.56
C ASP A 178 11.12 -13.51 -7.95
N GLN A 179 11.44 -13.67 -9.22
CA GLN A 179 12.75 -13.36 -9.78
C GLN A 179 12.89 -11.90 -10.22
N LYS A 180 11.86 -11.05 -9.97
CA LYS A 180 11.81 -9.63 -10.38
C LYS A 180 11.84 -9.43 -11.90
N ASP A 181 11.52 -10.44 -12.69
CA ASP A 181 11.35 -10.35 -14.13
C ASP A 181 9.90 -9.94 -14.46
N TYR A 182 9.61 -8.69 -14.20
CA TYR A 182 8.27 -8.12 -14.33
C TYR A 182 7.72 -8.11 -15.76
N PRO A 183 8.52 -7.89 -16.83
CA PRO A 183 8.01 -8.00 -18.19
C PRO A 183 7.43 -9.38 -18.50
N HIS A 184 8.16 -10.45 -18.25
CA HIS A 184 7.64 -11.81 -18.46
C HIS A 184 6.46 -12.13 -17.52
N ALA A 185 6.49 -11.67 -16.26
CA ALA A 185 5.35 -11.85 -15.37
C ALA A 185 4.07 -11.23 -15.95
N LEU A 186 4.13 -9.99 -16.47
CA LEU A 186 2.99 -9.32 -17.09
C LEU A 186 2.48 -10.07 -18.33
N ASP A 187 3.38 -10.56 -19.19
CA ASP A 187 2.99 -11.31 -20.38
C ASP A 187 2.22 -12.58 -20.01
N HIS A 188 2.69 -13.31 -19.01
CA HIS A 188 2.01 -14.50 -18.51
C HIS A 188 0.66 -14.19 -17.83
N LEU A 189 0.52 -13.09 -17.08
CA LEU A 189 -0.78 -12.64 -16.56
C LEU A 189 -1.76 -12.31 -17.69
N LYS A 190 -1.32 -11.66 -18.76
CA LYS A 190 -2.15 -11.40 -19.95
C LYS A 190 -2.60 -12.69 -20.64
N LEU A 191 -1.72 -13.69 -20.74
CA LEU A 191 -2.06 -14.99 -21.27
C LEU A 191 -3.10 -15.72 -20.39
N ALA A 192 -2.95 -15.66 -19.08
CA ALA A 192 -3.92 -16.21 -18.12
C ALA A 192 -5.30 -15.55 -18.29
N ALA A 193 -5.37 -14.23 -18.35
CA ALA A 193 -6.60 -13.47 -18.59
C ALA A 193 -7.19 -13.77 -19.99
N GLY A 194 -6.35 -13.95 -21.00
CA GLY A 194 -6.78 -14.36 -22.34
C GLY A 194 -7.40 -15.76 -22.40
N ALA A 195 -6.93 -16.69 -21.55
CA ALA A 195 -7.49 -18.04 -21.44
C ALA A 195 -8.87 -18.06 -20.73
N GLN A 196 -9.11 -17.12 -19.83
CA GLN A 196 -10.37 -16.96 -19.08
C GLN A 196 -10.89 -15.51 -19.10
N PRO A 197 -11.33 -15.00 -20.25
CA PRO A 197 -11.61 -13.57 -20.45
C PRO A 197 -12.84 -13.04 -19.71
N THR A 198 -13.70 -13.92 -19.17
CA THR A 198 -14.91 -13.56 -18.42
C THR A 198 -14.75 -13.70 -16.92
N TRP A 199 -13.64 -14.23 -16.44
CA TRP A 199 -13.40 -14.38 -15.02
C TRP A 199 -12.72 -13.13 -14.47
N VAL A 200 -13.44 -12.41 -13.61
CA VAL A 200 -13.01 -11.11 -13.02
C VAL A 200 -11.68 -11.24 -12.29
N GLU A 201 -11.44 -12.33 -11.58
CA GLU A 201 -10.18 -12.53 -10.83
C GLU A 201 -8.92 -12.35 -11.69
N ARG A 202 -8.97 -12.76 -12.97
CA ARG A 202 -7.84 -12.58 -13.90
C ARG A 202 -7.55 -11.10 -14.21
N LEU A 203 -8.59 -10.29 -14.23
CA LEU A 203 -8.45 -8.84 -14.40
C LEU A 203 -7.98 -8.17 -13.11
N LEU A 204 -8.44 -8.66 -11.96
CA LEU A 204 -7.97 -8.17 -10.67
C LEU A 204 -6.48 -8.49 -10.43
N GLU A 205 -6.01 -9.66 -10.86
CA GLU A 205 -4.57 -10.01 -10.82
C GLU A 205 -3.74 -9.02 -11.67
N LEU A 206 -4.21 -8.68 -12.87
CA LEU A 206 -3.56 -7.68 -13.73
C LEU A 206 -3.62 -6.28 -13.11
N ALA A 207 -4.75 -5.90 -12.53
CA ALA A 207 -4.89 -4.61 -11.85
C ALA A 207 -3.92 -4.50 -10.66
N ARG A 208 -3.89 -5.50 -9.78
CA ARG A 208 -2.95 -5.56 -8.64
C ARG A 208 -1.49 -5.52 -9.08
N PHE A 209 -1.14 -6.24 -10.16
CA PHE A 209 0.19 -6.19 -10.73
C PHE A 209 0.55 -4.78 -11.24
N SER A 210 -0.37 -4.14 -11.97
CA SER A 210 -0.20 -2.78 -12.49
C SER A 210 -0.06 -1.76 -11.36
N ILE A 211 -0.89 -1.85 -10.29
CA ILE A 211 -0.76 -1.01 -9.08
C ILE A 211 0.64 -1.17 -8.46
N GLY A 212 1.08 -2.40 -8.27
CA GLY A 212 2.42 -2.69 -7.70
C GLY A 212 3.58 -2.17 -8.56
N ARG A 213 3.32 -1.85 -9.83
CA ARG A 213 4.27 -1.25 -10.78
C ARG A 213 4.03 0.25 -11.02
N GLN A 214 3.10 0.85 -10.28
CA GLN A 214 2.67 2.25 -10.44
C GLN A 214 2.08 2.57 -11.82
N ASP A 215 1.64 1.54 -12.56
CA ASP A 215 0.86 1.70 -13.80
C ASP A 215 -0.63 1.84 -13.45
N LEU A 216 -1.00 3.01 -12.91
CA LEU A 216 -2.36 3.28 -12.47
C LEU A 216 -3.33 3.33 -13.68
N THR A 217 -2.86 3.79 -14.84
CA THR A 217 -3.67 3.77 -16.08
C THR A 217 -4.03 2.36 -16.49
N GLY A 218 -3.06 1.44 -16.50
CA GLY A 218 -3.32 0.02 -16.78
C GLY A 218 -4.25 -0.61 -15.75
N ALA A 219 -4.06 -0.29 -14.47
CA ALA A 219 -4.91 -0.78 -13.39
C ALA A 219 -6.37 -0.33 -13.58
N THR A 220 -6.61 0.96 -13.88
CA THR A 220 -7.94 1.52 -14.17
C THR A 220 -8.62 0.75 -15.30
N GLN A 221 -7.93 0.52 -16.43
CA GLN A 221 -8.50 -0.21 -17.57
C GLN A 221 -8.91 -1.65 -17.22
N TYR A 222 -8.12 -2.35 -16.40
CA TYR A 222 -8.47 -3.70 -15.96
C TYR A 222 -9.67 -3.71 -15.00
N LEU A 223 -9.76 -2.74 -14.09
CA LEU A 223 -10.88 -2.60 -13.17
C LEU A 223 -12.18 -2.18 -13.88
N GLU A 224 -12.14 -1.27 -14.84
CA GLU A 224 -13.29 -0.93 -15.69
C GLU A 224 -13.86 -2.16 -16.40
N ARG A 225 -12.97 -2.97 -16.96
CA ARG A 225 -13.38 -4.22 -17.59
C ARG A 225 -13.95 -5.23 -16.58
N ALA A 226 -13.36 -5.33 -15.39
CA ALA A 226 -13.87 -6.17 -14.31
C ALA A 226 -15.27 -5.73 -13.86
N ALA A 227 -15.50 -4.43 -13.66
CA ALA A 227 -16.81 -3.86 -13.32
C ALA A 227 -17.86 -4.07 -14.44
N THR A 228 -17.42 -4.11 -15.70
CA THR A 228 -18.31 -4.45 -16.82
C THR A 228 -18.76 -5.91 -16.79
N LEU A 229 -17.88 -6.83 -16.38
CA LEU A 229 -18.19 -8.26 -16.27
C LEU A 229 -19.04 -8.62 -15.04
N SER A 230 -18.95 -7.81 -13.98
CA SER A 230 -19.76 -7.97 -12.75
C SER A 230 -20.39 -6.63 -12.38
N PRO A 231 -21.44 -6.20 -13.12
CA PRO A 231 -22.03 -4.87 -12.98
C PRO A 231 -22.74 -4.64 -11.64
N ASP A 232 -23.12 -5.73 -10.95
CA ASP A 232 -23.84 -5.67 -9.67
C ASP A 232 -22.90 -5.73 -8.45
N ASP A 233 -21.57 -5.68 -8.67
CA ASP A 233 -20.56 -5.70 -7.60
C ASP A 233 -20.12 -4.26 -7.28
N PRO A 234 -20.53 -3.67 -6.14
CA PRO A 234 -20.12 -2.33 -5.76
C PRO A 234 -18.62 -2.24 -5.45
N GLY A 235 -18.03 -3.31 -4.88
CA GLY A 235 -16.61 -3.30 -4.49
C GLY A 235 -15.65 -3.17 -5.66
N LEU A 236 -16.02 -3.63 -6.87
CA LEU A 236 -15.22 -3.40 -8.08
C LEU A 236 -15.24 -1.93 -8.51
N ARG A 237 -16.35 -1.25 -8.27
CA ARG A 237 -16.49 0.18 -8.57
C ARG A 237 -15.75 1.03 -7.55
N GLU A 238 -15.82 0.66 -6.27
CA GLU A 238 -15.02 1.28 -5.21
C GLU A 238 -13.51 1.14 -5.52
N GLN A 239 -13.03 -0.08 -5.86
CA GLN A 239 -11.63 -0.27 -6.25
C GLN A 239 -11.22 0.55 -7.49
N LEU A 240 -12.11 0.69 -8.47
CA LEU A 240 -11.89 1.55 -9.62
C LEU A 240 -11.78 3.02 -9.19
N GLY A 241 -12.67 3.46 -8.31
CA GLY A 241 -12.66 4.80 -7.74
C GLY A 241 -11.37 5.08 -6.97
N ASP A 242 -10.93 4.15 -6.14
CA ASP A 242 -9.68 4.25 -5.36
C ASP A 242 -8.47 4.44 -6.29
N VAL A 243 -8.33 3.58 -7.30
CA VAL A 243 -7.21 3.67 -8.25
C VAL A 243 -7.26 4.98 -9.05
N ALA A 244 -8.45 5.43 -9.43
CA ALA A 244 -8.63 6.70 -10.12
C ALA A 244 -8.24 7.90 -9.23
N LEU A 245 -8.56 7.87 -7.92
CA LEU A 245 -8.10 8.87 -6.96
C LEU A 245 -6.56 8.91 -6.88
N PHE A 246 -5.90 7.75 -6.74
CA PHE A 246 -4.44 7.68 -6.75
C PHE A 246 -3.83 8.19 -8.07
N ALA A 247 -4.53 7.99 -9.19
CA ALA A 247 -4.15 8.54 -10.49
C ALA A 247 -4.49 10.04 -10.64
N GLN A 248 -5.16 10.64 -9.66
CA GLN A 248 -5.72 11.99 -9.68
C GLN A 248 -6.74 12.19 -10.82
N ASP A 249 -7.43 11.13 -11.23
CA ASP A 249 -8.53 11.16 -12.19
C ASP A 249 -9.87 11.24 -11.43
N TYR A 250 -10.16 12.43 -10.93
CA TYR A 250 -11.33 12.69 -10.09
C TYR A 250 -12.67 12.47 -10.81
N GLU A 251 -12.71 12.62 -12.14
CA GLU A 251 -13.93 12.36 -12.93
C GLU A 251 -14.26 10.87 -12.98
N VAL A 252 -13.25 10.04 -13.23
CA VAL A 252 -13.41 8.57 -13.20
C VAL A 252 -13.75 8.12 -11.79
N ALA A 253 -13.09 8.65 -10.76
CA ALA A 253 -13.37 8.34 -9.36
C ALA A 253 -14.82 8.66 -9.00
N LYS A 254 -15.30 9.88 -9.31
CA LYS A 254 -16.68 10.30 -9.09
C LYS A 254 -17.69 9.35 -9.73
N SER A 255 -17.50 9.06 -11.03
CA SER A 255 -18.38 8.16 -11.77
C SER A 255 -18.42 6.75 -11.17
N ALA A 256 -17.29 6.26 -10.71
CA ALA A 256 -17.16 4.94 -10.11
C ALA A 256 -17.88 4.87 -8.75
N TYR A 257 -17.65 5.83 -7.85
CA TYR A 257 -18.33 5.88 -6.54
C TYR A 257 -19.83 6.18 -6.64
N GLU A 258 -20.26 7.05 -7.58
CA GLU A 258 -21.70 7.23 -7.87
C GLU A 258 -22.36 5.93 -8.34
N ALA A 259 -21.65 5.11 -9.12
CA ALA A 259 -22.15 3.83 -9.57
C ALA A 259 -22.16 2.79 -8.43
N ALA A 260 -21.19 2.81 -7.51
CA ALA A 260 -21.19 2.00 -6.29
C ALA A 260 -22.37 2.39 -5.37
N LEU A 261 -22.55 3.69 -5.11
CA LEU A 261 -23.63 4.21 -4.27
C LEU A 261 -25.03 3.86 -4.81
N LYS A 262 -25.23 3.78 -6.14
CA LYS A 262 -26.48 3.28 -6.74
C LYS A 262 -26.79 1.84 -6.36
N LEU A 263 -25.75 1.01 -6.17
CA LEU A 263 -25.89 -0.39 -5.74
C LEU A 263 -26.05 -0.49 -4.22
N GLN A 264 -25.43 0.42 -3.46
CA GLN A 264 -25.47 0.49 -2.00
C GLN A 264 -25.81 1.91 -1.50
N PRO A 265 -27.09 2.35 -1.58
CA PRO A 265 -27.48 3.75 -1.33
C PRO A 265 -27.22 4.31 0.09
N ARG A 266 -26.69 3.49 1.01
CA ARG A 266 -26.29 3.88 2.37
C ARG A 266 -24.85 3.53 2.68
N SER A 267 -24.01 3.38 1.66
CA SER A 267 -22.58 3.20 1.85
C SER A 267 -21.99 4.48 2.46
N ALA A 268 -21.51 4.40 3.70
CA ALA A 268 -20.85 5.52 4.35
C ALA A 268 -19.55 5.88 3.61
N LEU A 269 -18.83 4.86 3.11
CA LEU A 269 -17.61 5.05 2.32
C LEU A 269 -17.90 5.86 1.05
N ASP A 270 -18.88 5.41 0.23
CA ASP A 270 -19.18 6.08 -1.04
C ASP A 270 -19.65 7.52 -0.81
N LEU A 271 -20.51 7.75 0.21
CA LEU A 271 -20.98 9.09 0.57
C LEU A 271 -19.81 9.99 0.98
N LYS A 272 -18.94 9.52 1.89
CA LYS A 272 -17.75 10.27 2.31
C LYS A 272 -16.88 10.66 1.13
N VAL A 273 -16.48 9.70 0.30
CA VAL A 273 -15.59 9.96 -0.82
C VAL A 273 -16.23 10.88 -1.87
N LEU A 274 -17.53 10.77 -2.12
CA LEU A 274 -18.24 11.69 -3.00
C LEU A 274 -18.31 13.11 -2.42
N GLY A 275 -18.46 13.27 -1.12
CA GLY A 275 -18.36 14.56 -0.44
C GLY A 275 -16.97 15.19 -0.62
N ASP A 276 -15.92 14.40 -0.42
CA ASP A 276 -14.54 14.82 -0.66
C ASP A 276 -14.33 15.28 -2.11
N ILE A 277 -14.80 14.48 -3.09
CA ILE A 277 -14.69 14.78 -4.52
C ILE A 277 -15.52 16.01 -4.90
N ALA A 278 -16.69 16.23 -4.28
CA ALA A 278 -17.53 17.41 -4.55
C ALA A 278 -16.77 18.72 -4.27
N VAL A 279 -15.92 18.76 -3.26
CA VAL A 279 -15.02 19.91 -3.06
C VAL A 279 -13.89 19.90 -4.08
N ALA A 280 -13.16 18.81 -4.21
CA ALA A 280 -11.93 18.78 -5.01
C ALA A 280 -12.17 19.07 -6.51
N LEU A 281 -13.26 18.55 -7.06
CA LEU A 281 -13.60 18.64 -8.49
C LEU A 281 -14.63 19.76 -8.75
N ASP A 282 -15.78 19.70 -8.08
CA ASP A 282 -16.94 20.56 -8.39
C ASP A 282 -16.88 21.90 -7.63
N LYS A 283 -16.01 22.05 -6.64
CA LYS A 283 -15.92 23.19 -5.70
C LYS A 283 -17.23 23.46 -4.95
N ASP A 284 -17.98 22.39 -4.67
CA ASP A 284 -19.29 22.44 -4.01
C ASP A 284 -19.21 22.03 -2.53
N ALA A 285 -18.88 23.00 -1.68
CA ALA A 285 -18.84 22.81 -0.23
C ALA A 285 -20.21 22.45 0.37
N THR A 286 -21.31 22.79 -0.28
CA THR A 286 -22.68 22.48 0.22
C THR A 286 -22.99 21.01 0.04
N THR A 287 -22.77 20.47 -1.16
CA THR A 287 -22.92 19.04 -1.45
C THR A 287 -21.98 18.24 -0.54
N ALA A 288 -20.71 18.61 -0.46
CA ALA A 288 -19.75 17.96 0.42
C ALA A 288 -20.24 17.88 1.88
N ALA A 289 -20.65 19.01 2.47
CA ALA A 289 -21.16 19.01 3.84
C ALA A 289 -22.42 18.14 4.04
N ASN A 290 -23.25 17.98 3.01
CA ASN A 290 -24.43 17.12 3.07
C ASN A 290 -24.05 15.63 2.97
N ASP A 291 -23.14 15.29 2.08
CA ASP A 291 -22.68 13.92 1.89
C ASP A 291 -21.89 13.41 3.11
N GLU A 292 -21.05 14.28 3.72
CA GLU A 292 -20.37 13.95 4.98
C GLU A 292 -21.34 13.73 6.13
N ARG A 293 -22.39 14.55 6.26
CA ARG A 293 -23.45 14.33 7.25
C ARG A 293 -24.19 13.02 7.00
N ALA A 294 -24.43 12.65 5.75
CA ALA A 294 -25.07 11.40 5.38
C ALA A 294 -24.13 10.20 5.68
N ALA A 295 -22.84 10.33 5.42
CA ALA A 295 -21.83 9.33 5.79
C ALA A 295 -21.77 9.11 7.30
N ILE A 296 -21.70 10.18 8.10
CA ILE A 296 -21.74 10.11 9.57
C ILE A 296 -23.06 9.50 10.07
N ALA A 297 -24.19 9.81 9.43
CA ALA A 297 -25.48 9.21 9.80
C ALA A 297 -25.53 7.71 9.49
N ALA A 298 -24.85 7.26 8.43
CA ALA A 298 -24.73 5.84 8.08
C ALA A 298 -23.70 5.11 8.99
N GLN A 299 -22.60 5.77 9.32
CA GLN A 299 -21.52 5.26 10.19
C GLN A 299 -21.10 6.31 11.22
N PRO A 300 -21.80 6.42 12.37
CA PRO A 300 -21.55 7.47 13.37
C PRO A 300 -20.14 7.48 14.00
N THR A 301 -19.37 6.42 13.80
CA THR A 301 -17.99 6.28 14.31
C THR A 301 -16.93 6.72 13.29
N ASP A 302 -17.31 7.20 12.12
CA ASP A 302 -16.39 7.64 11.07
C ASP A 302 -15.79 9.01 11.43
N GLN A 303 -14.57 8.99 11.99
CA GLN A 303 -13.87 10.19 12.40
C GLN A 303 -13.32 10.98 11.20
N GLU A 304 -13.04 10.31 10.09
CA GLU A 304 -12.53 10.96 8.86
C GLU A 304 -13.63 11.82 8.22
N ALA A 305 -14.84 11.26 8.04
CA ALA A 305 -16.01 12.01 7.57
C ALA A 305 -16.31 13.21 8.49
N GLY A 306 -16.21 12.99 9.82
CA GLY A 306 -16.38 14.06 10.80
C GLY A 306 -15.33 15.16 10.67
N ALA A 307 -14.05 14.80 10.52
CA ALA A 307 -12.95 15.76 10.38
C ALA A 307 -13.06 16.55 9.07
N PHE A 308 -13.44 15.89 7.96
CA PHE A 308 -13.63 16.58 6.69
C PHE A 308 -14.82 17.54 6.74
N LEU A 309 -15.94 17.14 7.33
CA LEU A 309 -17.07 18.04 7.57
C LEU A 309 -16.66 19.30 8.36
N VAL A 310 -15.90 19.11 9.45
CA VAL A 310 -15.35 20.24 10.24
C VAL A 310 -14.50 21.16 9.37
N ALA A 311 -13.62 20.58 8.54
CA ALA A 311 -12.76 21.35 7.66
C ALA A 311 -13.55 22.12 6.59
N VAL A 312 -14.54 21.51 5.95
CA VAL A 312 -15.43 22.18 4.98
C VAL A 312 -16.13 23.37 5.65
N LEU A 313 -16.71 23.16 6.82
CA LEU A 313 -17.42 24.20 7.58
C LEU A 313 -16.47 25.33 8.00
N ARG A 314 -15.28 25.01 8.51
CA ARG A 314 -14.28 25.98 9.02
C ARG A 314 -13.60 26.75 7.90
N TYR A 315 -13.06 26.06 6.90
CA TYR A 315 -12.19 26.68 5.90
C TYR A 315 -12.92 27.16 4.65
N LEU A 316 -14.02 26.52 4.25
CA LEU A 316 -14.74 26.85 3.00
C LEU A 316 -15.97 27.72 3.28
N THR A 317 -16.86 27.31 4.19
CA THR A 317 -18.06 28.09 4.48
C THR A 317 -17.83 29.17 5.54
N LYS A 318 -16.70 29.16 6.25
CA LYS A 318 -16.32 30.10 7.33
C LYS A 318 -17.33 30.12 8.48
N ASP A 319 -18.01 28.99 8.74
CA ASP A 319 -18.97 28.82 9.85
C ASP A 319 -18.31 28.06 11.02
N GLU A 320 -17.57 28.81 11.84
CA GLU A 320 -16.86 28.24 12.99
C GLU A 320 -17.82 27.66 14.05
N ALA A 321 -19.02 28.23 14.17
CA ALA A 321 -20.02 27.71 15.12
C ALA A 321 -20.52 26.32 14.69
N ALA A 322 -20.84 26.15 13.41
CA ALA A 322 -21.22 24.85 12.86
C ALA A 322 -20.06 23.85 12.89
N ALA A 323 -18.82 24.29 12.60
CA ALA A 323 -17.62 23.47 12.68
C ALA A 323 -17.39 22.94 14.11
N ALA A 324 -17.42 23.80 15.11
CA ALA A 324 -17.27 23.43 16.51
C ALA A 324 -18.40 22.49 17.01
N GLN A 325 -19.61 22.60 16.46
CA GLN A 325 -20.69 21.66 16.73
C GLN A 325 -20.41 20.31 16.06
N ALA A 326 -20.03 20.30 14.79
CA ALA A 326 -19.72 19.08 14.04
C ALA A 326 -18.56 18.28 14.66
N ALA A 327 -17.52 18.97 15.19
CA ALA A 327 -16.38 18.34 15.86
C ALA A 327 -16.77 17.43 17.05
N LYS A 328 -17.98 17.56 17.59
CA LYS A 328 -18.47 16.81 18.75
C LYS A 328 -19.61 15.84 18.41
N GLN A 329 -19.87 15.56 17.15
CA GLN A 329 -20.96 14.71 16.69
C GLN A 329 -20.54 13.28 16.33
N THR A 330 -19.25 13.02 16.16
CA THR A 330 -18.74 11.68 15.85
C THR A 330 -18.67 10.83 17.11
N VAL A 331 -19.18 9.60 17.02
CA VAL A 331 -19.23 8.66 18.17
C VAL A 331 -17.90 7.93 18.27
N ALA A 332 -17.38 7.77 19.49
CA ALA A 332 -16.21 6.93 19.73
C ALA A 332 -16.49 5.46 19.38
N PRO A 333 -15.55 4.71 18.80
CA PRO A 333 -15.71 3.29 18.58
C PRO A 333 -16.04 2.58 19.90
N GLY A 334 -17.20 1.93 19.98
CA GLY A 334 -17.63 1.19 21.17
C GLY A 334 -16.77 -0.07 21.35
N GLY A 335 -16.21 -0.27 22.53
CA GLY A 335 -15.65 -1.56 22.91
C GLY A 335 -16.75 -2.63 22.88
N ALA A 336 -16.43 -3.85 22.47
CA ALA A 336 -17.34 -4.98 22.43
C ALA A 336 -17.89 -5.27 23.86
N GLY A 337 -19.13 -4.94 24.12
CA GLY A 337 -19.85 -5.26 25.36
C GLY A 337 -20.81 -4.16 25.77
N THR A 338 -22.14 -4.45 25.70
CA THR A 338 -23.30 -3.72 26.25
C THR A 338 -23.20 -2.19 26.19
N ALA A 339 -24.00 -1.59 25.32
CA ALA A 339 -24.01 -0.17 25.00
C ALA A 339 -23.98 0.74 26.25
N PRO A 340 -22.89 1.45 26.51
CA PRO A 340 -22.96 2.68 27.29
C PRO A 340 -23.55 3.80 26.41
N ALA A 341 -24.05 4.86 27.03
CA ALA A 341 -24.41 6.07 26.32
C ALA A 341 -23.29 6.47 25.33
N ALA A 342 -23.65 6.79 24.08
CA ALA A 342 -22.67 7.08 23.03
C ALA A 342 -21.65 8.11 23.56
N THR A 343 -20.39 7.73 23.58
CA THR A 343 -19.29 8.64 23.92
C THR A 343 -18.87 9.32 22.64
N TYR A 344 -18.97 10.64 22.58
CA TYR A 344 -18.54 11.42 21.42
C TYR A 344 -17.03 11.68 21.49
N VAL A 345 -16.38 11.70 20.34
CA VAL A 345 -15.00 12.13 20.17
C VAL A 345 -15.01 13.64 19.93
N ASP A 346 -14.13 14.37 20.60
CA ASP A 346 -13.80 15.73 20.23
C ASP A 346 -12.72 15.69 19.14
N LEU A 347 -13.11 15.93 17.89
CA LEU A 347 -12.21 15.82 16.73
C LEU A 347 -11.11 16.88 16.73
N ASP A 348 -11.35 18.06 17.29
CA ASP A 348 -10.31 19.08 17.47
C ASP A 348 -9.26 18.59 18.48
N GLN A 349 -9.68 17.97 19.59
CA GLN A 349 -8.76 17.35 20.55
C GLN A 349 -8.01 16.16 19.94
N ALA A 350 -8.70 15.33 19.15
CA ALA A 350 -8.07 14.19 18.46
C ALA A 350 -6.95 14.64 17.49
N ALA A 351 -7.13 15.77 16.79
CA ALA A 351 -6.08 16.36 15.96
C ALA A 351 -4.87 16.81 16.80
N VAL A 352 -5.10 17.42 17.97
CA VAL A 352 -4.05 17.79 18.93
C VAL A 352 -3.32 16.54 19.48
N ASP A 353 -4.04 15.46 19.73
CA ASP A 353 -3.45 14.20 20.21
C ASP A 353 -2.53 13.59 19.14
N ARG A 354 -2.93 13.60 17.86
CA ARG A 354 -2.06 13.17 16.74
C ARG A 354 -0.84 14.07 16.59
N GLN A 355 -0.98 15.37 16.72
CA GLN A 355 0.17 16.30 16.80
C GLN A 355 1.13 15.92 17.91
N SER A 356 0.60 15.60 19.09
CA SER A 356 1.40 15.22 20.27
C SER A 356 2.20 13.94 20.02
N LEU A 357 1.62 12.97 19.30
CA LEU A 357 2.32 11.74 18.87
C LEU A 357 3.45 12.05 17.87
N GLY A 358 3.18 12.86 16.86
CA GLY A 358 4.18 13.32 15.90
C GLY A 358 5.35 14.04 16.60
N LEU A 359 5.06 14.99 17.50
CA LEU A 359 6.05 15.69 18.30
C LEU A 359 6.88 14.73 19.17
N ALA A 360 6.25 13.79 19.84
CA ALA A 360 6.94 12.82 20.69
C ALA A 360 7.93 11.99 19.88
N THR A 361 7.53 11.57 18.66
CA THR A 361 8.36 10.79 17.74
C THR A 361 9.54 11.62 17.21
N VAL A 362 9.33 12.85 16.79
CA VAL A 362 10.44 13.77 16.41
C VAL A 362 11.41 13.91 17.57
N ASN A 363 10.91 14.15 18.78
CA ASN A 363 11.75 14.31 19.96
C ASN A 363 12.49 13.03 20.36
N GLN A 364 12.00 11.84 20.00
CA GLN A 364 12.74 10.60 20.16
C GLN A 364 13.99 10.57 19.26
N TYR A 365 13.85 10.88 17.96
CA TYR A 365 14.98 10.95 17.03
C TYR A 365 15.95 12.08 17.37
N ARG A 366 15.45 13.23 17.82
CA ARG A 366 16.28 14.35 18.28
C ARG A 366 17.12 13.97 19.50
N ARG A 367 16.53 13.30 20.49
CA ARG A 367 17.30 12.78 21.64
C ARG A 367 18.37 11.77 21.20
N LEU A 368 18.03 10.88 20.26
CA LEU A 368 19.00 9.93 19.69
C LEU A 368 20.19 10.69 19.06
N ALA A 369 19.92 11.79 18.35
CA ALA A 369 20.94 12.66 17.74
C ALA A 369 21.64 13.61 18.76
N GLY A 370 21.35 13.49 20.05
CA GLY A 370 21.91 14.35 21.09
C GLY A 370 21.43 15.81 20.99
N LEU A 371 20.25 16.01 20.42
CA LEU A 371 19.60 17.32 20.27
C LEU A 371 18.58 17.57 21.39
N SER A 372 18.37 18.84 21.72
CA SER A 372 17.31 19.25 22.65
C SER A 372 15.94 18.92 22.06
N ALA A 373 15.00 18.55 22.92
CA ALA A 373 13.60 18.44 22.55
C ALA A 373 13.06 19.81 22.10
N VAL A 374 12.09 19.75 21.18
CA VAL A 374 11.32 20.92 20.71
C VAL A 374 9.90 20.85 21.26
N THR A 375 9.16 21.96 21.15
CA THR A 375 7.76 22.06 21.58
C THR A 375 6.83 22.15 20.37
N SER A 376 5.55 21.88 20.58
CA SER A 376 4.51 22.20 19.59
C SER A 376 4.03 23.64 19.75
N SER A 377 3.57 24.21 18.64
CA SER A 377 2.86 25.48 18.59
C SER A 377 1.45 25.27 18.07
N SER A 378 0.44 25.71 18.79
CA SER A 378 -0.95 25.62 18.34
C SER A 378 -1.22 26.45 17.08
N ILE A 379 -0.47 27.51 16.87
CA ILE A 379 -0.56 28.37 15.67
C ILE A 379 0.01 27.62 14.45
N ILE A 380 1.18 27.00 14.61
CA ILE A 380 1.80 26.21 13.54
C ILE A 380 0.97 24.96 13.25
N HIS A 381 0.35 24.34 14.26
CA HIS A 381 -0.60 23.24 14.09
C HIS A 381 -1.77 23.64 13.18
N GLN A 382 -2.39 24.81 13.41
CA GLN A 382 -3.46 25.32 12.57
C GLN A 382 -3.00 25.54 11.12
N SER A 383 -1.78 26.05 10.92
CA SER A 383 -1.16 26.18 9.60
C SER A 383 -1.02 24.84 8.89
N ALA A 384 -0.42 23.86 9.53
CA ALA A 384 -0.20 22.53 8.98
C ALA A 384 -1.54 21.82 8.69
N LEU A 385 -2.51 21.93 9.59
CA LEU A 385 -3.83 21.31 9.42
C LEU A 385 -4.62 21.95 8.26
N ALA A 386 -4.62 23.28 8.17
CA ALA A 386 -5.27 23.99 7.08
C ALA A 386 -4.65 23.60 5.73
N HIS A 387 -3.32 23.49 5.66
CA HIS A 387 -2.63 23.08 4.45
C HIS A 387 -2.91 21.61 4.07
N ALA A 388 -2.96 20.72 5.03
CA ALA A 388 -3.34 19.33 4.78
C ALA A 388 -4.73 19.23 4.10
N PHE A 389 -5.72 19.96 4.59
CA PHE A 389 -7.04 20.01 3.93
C PHE A 389 -7.02 20.77 2.60
N TYR A 390 -6.22 21.85 2.48
CA TYR A 390 -6.05 22.57 1.22
C TYR A 390 -5.61 21.64 0.09
N THR A 391 -4.70 20.70 0.34
CA THR A 391 -4.23 19.76 -0.68
C THR A 391 -5.37 18.90 -1.24
N PHE A 392 -6.33 18.49 -0.41
CA PHE A 392 -7.50 17.74 -0.86
C PHE A 392 -8.59 18.61 -1.46
N PHE A 393 -8.88 19.78 -0.89
CA PHE A 393 -9.84 20.72 -1.49
C PHE A 393 -9.47 21.13 -2.92
N ASN A 394 -8.20 21.04 -3.27
CA ASN A 394 -7.66 21.44 -4.56
C ASN A 394 -6.93 20.29 -5.28
N GLY A 395 -7.10 19.05 -4.86
CA GLY A 395 -6.36 17.88 -5.35
C GLY A 395 -6.45 17.65 -6.87
N ALA A 396 -7.49 18.16 -7.53
CA ALA A 396 -7.62 18.13 -8.98
C ALA A 396 -6.71 19.13 -9.71
N LEU A 397 -6.03 20.05 -9.00
CA LEU A 397 -5.15 21.04 -9.62
C LEU A 397 -3.78 20.44 -9.99
N PRO A 398 -3.33 20.49 -11.26
CA PRO A 398 -2.02 20.00 -11.65
C PRO A 398 -0.84 20.70 -10.94
N SER A 399 -1.05 21.94 -10.48
CA SER A 399 -0.03 22.72 -9.74
C SER A 399 0.34 22.16 -8.37
N LEU A 400 -0.49 21.28 -7.79
CA LEU A 400 -0.21 20.61 -6.50
C LEU A 400 0.58 19.31 -6.67
N ARG A 401 1.08 19.00 -7.87
CA ARG A 401 1.92 17.83 -8.10
C ARG A 401 3.36 18.10 -7.71
N ASP A 402 4.06 17.04 -7.33
CA ASP A 402 5.47 17.08 -6.98
C ASP A 402 5.75 18.15 -5.90
N LEU A 403 6.76 18.98 -6.08
CA LEU A 403 7.08 20.08 -5.16
C LEU A 403 6.00 21.17 -5.08
N GLY A 404 5.03 21.17 -5.98
CA GLY A 404 3.88 22.07 -5.92
C GLY A 404 2.99 21.83 -4.70
N ILE A 405 3.01 20.61 -4.12
CA ILE A 405 2.25 20.29 -2.91
C ILE A 405 2.60 21.18 -1.71
N HIS A 406 3.78 21.78 -1.67
CA HIS A 406 4.24 22.71 -0.63
C HIS A 406 3.68 24.13 -0.77
N LYS A 407 2.88 24.40 -1.80
CA LYS A 407 2.37 25.74 -2.11
C LYS A 407 0.85 25.77 -2.12
N GLU A 408 0.31 26.94 -1.86
CA GLU A 408 -1.10 27.25 -2.10
C GLU A 408 -1.22 28.33 -3.16
N GLU A 409 -2.20 28.21 -4.04
CA GLU A 409 -2.57 29.24 -4.98
C GLU A 409 -3.68 30.12 -4.40
N SER A 410 -3.57 31.43 -4.56
CA SER A 410 -4.54 32.40 -3.99
C SER A 410 -5.97 32.23 -4.51
N THR A 411 -6.15 31.51 -5.62
CA THR A 411 -7.46 31.15 -6.20
C THR A 411 -7.99 29.81 -5.70
N GLY A 412 -7.18 29.04 -4.96
CA GLY A 412 -7.55 27.76 -4.41
C GLY A 412 -8.53 27.87 -3.25
N GLN A 413 -9.36 26.86 -3.09
CA GLN A 413 -10.31 26.77 -1.99
C GLN A 413 -9.58 26.58 -0.66
N GLY A 414 -9.99 27.30 0.36
CA GLY A 414 -9.34 27.24 1.68
C GLY A 414 -7.96 27.88 1.76
N TYR A 415 -7.57 28.68 0.76
CA TYR A 415 -6.30 29.39 0.73
C TYR A 415 -6.05 30.20 2.00
N VAL A 416 -4.88 30.04 2.59
CA VAL A 416 -4.42 30.76 3.79
C VAL A 416 -3.02 31.37 3.63
N GLY A 417 -2.28 31.02 2.56
CA GLY A 417 -0.97 31.64 2.26
C GLY A 417 -0.13 30.83 1.27
N ASP A 418 0.67 31.50 0.44
CA ASP A 418 1.43 30.89 -0.66
C ASP A 418 2.47 29.84 -0.24
N ASN A 419 2.98 29.94 0.99
CA ASN A 419 4.06 29.10 1.52
C ASN A 419 3.91 28.92 3.04
N VAL A 420 4.69 28.03 3.62
CA VAL A 420 4.63 27.68 5.04
C VAL A 420 4.67 28.90 5.97
N LEU A 421 5.49 29.91 5.68
CA LEU A 421 5.58 31.11 6.51
C LEU A 421 4.31 31.97 6.39
N SER A 422 3.84 32.25 5.18
CA SER A 422 2.63 33.05 4.98
C SER A 422 1.39 32.37 5.55
N ARG A 423 1.30 31.04 5.47
CA ARG A 423 0.25 30.25 6.13
C ARG A 423 0.29 30.40 7.65
N ALA A 424 1.45 30.21 8.25
CA ALA A 424 1.62 30.38 9.69
C ALA A 424 1.30 31.81 10.14
N GLN A 425 1.70 32.83 9.36
CA GLN A 425 1.39 34.23 9.62
C GLN A 425 -0.11 34.54 9.53
N HIS A 426 -0.85 33.87 8.65
CA HIS A 426 -2.31 33.99 8.60
C HIS A 426 -2.97 33.66 9.96
N PHE A 427 -2.40 32.71 10.68
CA PHE A 427 -2.86 32.32 12.02
C PHE A 427 -2.18 33.11 13.16
N GLY A 428 -1.35 34.12 12.83
CA GLY A 428 -0.71 35.00 13.80
C GLY A 428 0.68 34.58 14.24
N TYR A 429 1.37 33.68 13.51
CA TYR A 429 2.74 33.31 13.82
C TYR A 429 3.71 34.45 13.46
N PRO A 430 4.74 34.75 14.30
CA PRO A 430 5.68 35.80 13.99
C PRO A 430 6.59 35.45 12.80
N GLN A 431 7.20 36.49 12.20
CA GLN A 431 8.19 36.32 11.13
C GLN A 431 9.39 35.49 11.65
N ARG A 432 9.57 34.30 11.05
CA ARG A 432 10.71 33.40 11.34
C ARG A 432 11.05 32.58 10.09
N SER A 433 12.24 31.95 10.11
CA SER A 433 12.56 30.93 9.12
C SER A 433 11.73 29.68 9.39
N MET A 434 11.10 29.17 8.35
CA MET A 434 10.27 27.97 8.42
C MET A 434 10.62 26.98 7.29
N ALA A 435 10.32 25.72 7.51
CA ALA A 435 10.32 24.66 6.52
C ALA A 435 9.10 23.78 6.71
N GLU A 436 8.83 22.94 5.73
CA GLU A 436 7.73 22.00 5.74
C GLU A 436 8.17 20.65 5.23
N VAL A 437 7.62 19.58 5.80
CA VAL A 437 7.74 18.22 5.30
C VAL A 437 6.37 17.61 5.14
N ILE A 438 6.16 16.87 4.04
CA ILE A 438 4.88 16.25 3.68
C ILE A 438 5.11 14.78 3.36
N THR A 439 4.17 13.90 3.73
CA THR A 439 4.14 12.50 3.34
C THR A 439 2.69 11.98 3.27
N HIS A 440 2.53 10.76 2.76
CA HIS A 440 1.23 10.09 2.59
C HIS A 440 1.21 8.80 3.44
N ARG A 441 1.14 8.94 4.76
CA ARG A 441 1.06 7.84 5.72
C ARG A 441 -0.21 7.98 6.57
N THR A 442 -0.65 6.89 7.16
CA THR A 442 -1.89 6.86 7.96
C THR A 442 -1.65 7.19 9.43
N ASP A 443 -0.41 7.14 9.90
CA ASP A 443 -0.03 7.29 11.32
C ASP A 443 1.05 8.35 11.51
N PRO A 444 0.93 9.26 12.50
CA PRO A 444 1.92 10.31 12.73
C PRO A 444 3.32 9.82 13.06
N ALA A 445 3.47 8.70 13.76
CA ALA A 445 4.78 8.15 14.09
C ALA A 445 5.42 7.49 12.85
N ALA A 446 4.61 6.84 12.01
CA ALA A 446 5.05 6.31 10.72
C ALA A 446 5.48 7.43 9.77
N ALA A 447 4.73 8.55 9.73
CA ALA A 447 5.09 9.72 8.94
C ALA A 447 6.46 10.29 9.34
N VAL A 448 6.69 10.48 10.66
CA VAL A 448 7.98 10.94 11.15
C VAL A 448 9.12 9.97 10.83
N SER A 449 8.87 8.66 10.95
CA SER A 449 9.88 7.65 10.61
C SER A 449 10.23 7.68 9.12
N ASP A 450 9.25 7.86 8.26
CA ASP A 450 9.42 8.02 6.81
C ASP A 450 10.30 9.23 6.48
N TRP A 451 10.01 10.39 7.09
CA TRP A 451 10.82 11.60 6.94
C TRP A 451 12.27 11.39 7.41
N ILE A 452 12.46 10.65 8.51
CA ILE A 452 13.81 10.34 9.02
C ILE A 452 14.55 9.36 8.10
N ASP A 453 13.84 8.47 7.41
CA ASP A 453 14.46 7.46 6.52
C ASP A 453 14.77 8.01 5.11
N SER A 454 14.44 9.27 4.84
CA SER A 454 14.74 9.98 3.60
C SER A 454 15.92 10.97 3.76
N VAL A 455 16.29 11.68 2.70
CA VAL A 455 17.38 12.67 2.73
C VAL A 455 16.86 14.05 3.10
N TYR A 456 16.01 14.63 2.25
CA TYR A 456 15.59 16.04 2.34
C TYR A 456 14.64 16.28 3.51
N HIS A 457 13.75 15.35 3.81
CA HIS A 457 12.81 15.50 4.94
C HIS A 457 13.48 15.28 6.30
N ARG A 458 14.55 14.46 6.38
CA ARG A 458 15.32 14.26 7.63
C ARG A 458 16.00 15.54 8.08
N ILE A 459 16.59 16.26 7.15
CA ILE A 459 17.41 17.44 7.42
C ILE A 459 16.68 18.47 8.28
N PRO A 460 15.49 18.94 7.92
CA PRO A 460 14.73 19.90 8.70
C PRO A 460 14.44 19.45 10.14
N LEU A 461 14.13 18.17 10.34
CA LEU A 461 13.77 17.61 11.65
C LEU A 461 14.95 17.48 12.61
N LEU A 462 16.16 17.23 12.07
CA LEU A 462 17.38 17.01 12.85
C LEU A 462 18.30 18.24 12.90
N ARG A 463 17.81 19.42 12.50
CA ARG A 463 18.56 20.67 12.66
C ARG A 463 18.66 21.06 14.14
N ALA A 464 19.83 21.55 14.54
CA ALA A 464 20.08 21.95 15.91
C ALA A 464 19.28 23.20 16.32
N ASP A 465 19.00 24.08 15.36
CA ASP A 465 18.25 25.35 15.54
C ASP A 465 16.72 25.18 15.45
N LEU A 466 16.17 23.98 15.24
CA LEU A 466 14.74 23.76 15.30
C LEU A 466 14.19 24.20 16.66
N LEU A 467 13.14 25.03 16.63
CA LEU A 467 12.55 25.67 17.81
C LEU A 467 11.27 24.99 18.25
N GLU A 468 10.31 24.95 17.34
CA GLU A 468 8.97 24.39 17.55
C GLU A 468 8.37 23.93 16.24
N LEU A 469 7.30 23.14 16.31
CA LEU A 469 6.63 22.56 15.16
C LEU A 469 5.11 22.54 15.34
N GLY A 470 4.41 22.33 14.23
CA GLY A 470 3.00 21.95 14.18
C GLY A 470 2.80 20.81 13.21
N TYR A 471 1.85 19.95 13.48
CA TYR A 471 1.50 18.80 12.65
C TYR A 471 0.01 18.84 12.30
N GLY A 472 -0.34 18.56 11.07
CA GLY A 472 -1.70 18.42 10.60
C GLY A 472 -1.82 17.24 9.65
N ASP A 473 -2.97 16.60 9.63
CA ASP A 473 -3.28 15.51 8.73
C ASP A 473 -4.70 15.64 8.16
N ALA A 474 -4.89 15.12 6.96
CA ALA A 474 -6.18 15.03 6.30
C ALA A 474 -6.29 13.71 5.51
N TYR A 475 -7.52 13.34 5.22
CA TYR A 475 -7.86 12.08 4.56
C TYR A 475 -8.87 12.36 3.44
N LEU A 476 -8.76 11.64 2.32
CA LEU A 476 -9.71 11.63 1.20
C LEU A 476 -9.82 10.19 0.69
N GLY A 477 -10.86 9.49 1.08
CA GLY A 477 -10.98 8.06 0.79
C GLY A 477 -9.72 7.28 1.22
N PRO A 478 -9.06 6.56 0.33
CA PRO A 478 -7.82 5.84 0.66
C PRO A 478 -6.58 6.74 0.70
N MET A 479 -6.69 8.00 0.29
CA MET A 479 -5.56 8.92 0.28
C MET A 479 -5.42 9.63 1.61
N THR A 480 -4.17 9.84 2.01
CA THR A 480 -3.83 10.58 3.23
C THR A 480 -2.74 11.60 2.93
N VAL A 481 -2.72 12.69 3.68
CA VAL A 481 -1.61 13.62 3.68
C VAL A 481 -1.28 14.03 5.11
N GLN A 482 0.00 14.00 5.44
CA GLN A 482 0.52 14.51 6.71
C GLN A 482 1.49 15.65 6.41
N VAL A 483 1.29 16.74 7.09
CA VAL A 483 2.07 17.98 6.99
C VAL A 483 2.71 18.28 8.34
N MET A 484 3.99 18.60 8.34
CA MET A 484 4.66 19.15 9.53
C MET A 484 5.37 20.43 9.17
N ASP A 485 4.88 21.52 9.73
CA ASP A 485 5.47 22.85 9.64
C ASP A 485 6.48 23.02 10.77
N LEU A 486 7.67 23.54 10.43
CA LEU A 486 8.84 23.60 11.29
C LEU A 486 9.35 25.05 11.39
N SER A 487 9.63 25.54 12.58
CA SER A 487 10.15 26.90 12.81
C SER A 487 11.52 26.87 13.49
N TYR A 488 12.40 27.75 13.08
CA TYR A 488 13.81 27.75 13.48
C TYR A 488 14.22 29.02 14.24
N ARG A 489 15.20 28.84 15.13
CA ARG A 489 15.94 29.97 15.73
C ARG A 489 16.89 30.55 14.69
N GLU A 490 17.17 31.84 14.81
CA GLU A 490 18.14 32.49 13.93
C GLU A 490 19.60 32.34 14.39
N THR A 491 19.82 31.85 15.61
CA THR A 491 21.14 31.70 16.21
C THR A 491 21.80 30.40 15.83
N ALA A 492 23.01 30.46 15.29
CA ALA A 492 23.83 29.30 14.97
C ALA A 492 24.24 28.51 16.23
N SER A 493 24.26 27.19 16.14
CA SER A 493 24.66 26.29 17.23
C SER A 493 26.16 25.91 17.18
N GLY A 494 26.80 26.08 16.02
CA GLY A 494 28.16 25.61 15.75
C GLY A 494 28.34 24.10 15.77
N ARG A 495 27.22 23.33 15.68
CA ARG A 495 27.22 21.87 15.80
C ARG A 495 27.13 21.20 14.43
N VAL A 496 27.78 20.04 14.34
CA VAL A 496 27.64 19.12 13.22
C VAL A 496 26.79 17.94 13.68
N ILE A 497 25.62 17.79 13.10
CA ILE A 497 24.69 16.69 13.40
C ILE A 497 24.83 15.63 12.32
N VAL A 498 25.12 14.39 12.72
CA VAL A 498 25.24 13.25 11.80
C VAL A 498 24.13 12.25 12.05
N TYR A 499 23.65 11.64 10.98
CA TYR A 499 22.69 10.54 11.04
C TYR A 499 23.00 9.50 9.94
N PRO A 500 23.01 8.18 10.22
CA PRO A 500 22.78 7.56 11.54
C PRO A 500 23.75 8.09 12.60
N VAL A 501 23.29 8.09 13.87
CA VAL A 501 24.11 8.61 14.96
C VAL A 501 25.26 7.68 15.35
N PRO A 502 26.31 8.16 16.02
CA PRO A 502 27.41 7.30 16.49
C PRO A 502 26.89 6.11 17.31
N ASN A 503 27.30 4.88 16.90
CA ASN A 503 26.94 3.59 17.48
C ASN A 503 25.45 3.24 17.39
N GLN A 504 24.69 3.84 16.47
CA GLN A 504 23.29 3.49 16.23
C GLN A 504 23.17 2.04 15.75
N PRO A 505 22.41 1.19 16.44
CA PRO A 505 22.07 -0.15 15.96
C PRO A 505 20.83 -0.09 15.06
N ASN A 506 20.55 -1.20 14.37
CA ASN A 506 19.32 -1.42 13.60
C ASN A 506 19.03 -0.34 12.55
N VAL A 507 20.09 0.18 11.92
CA VAL A 507 19.94 1.13 10.78
C VAL A 507 19.40 0.36 9.58
N PRO A 508 18.42 0.91 8.83
CA PRO A 508 17.96 0.28 7.60
C PRO A 508 19.11 0.02 6.62
N THR A 509 18.98 -1.03 5.80
CA THR A 509 20.02 -1.39 4.84
C THR A 509 19.91 -0.63 3.52
N ALA A 510 18.72 -0.11 3.20
CA ALA A 510 18.44 0.43 1.88
C ALA A 510 17.54 1.68 1.90
N PHE A 511 17.64 2.43 0.81
CA PHE A 511 16.75 3.52 0.44
C PHE A 511 16.16 3.23 -0.95
N ASN A 512 14.85 3.46 -1.12
CA ASN A 512 14.10 3.04 -2.31
C ASN A 512 13.80 4.18 -3.30
N GLY A 513 14.26 5.40 -3.04
CA GLY A 513 14.10 6.52 -3.96
C GLY A 513 12.71 7.18 -3.98
N ASN A 514 11.88 6.94 -2.95
CA ASN A 514 10.52 7.49 -2.84
C ASN A 514 10.50 8.86 -2.18
N GLU A 515 11.36 9.76 -2.62
CA GLU A 515 11.46 11.15 -2.16
C GLU A 515 11.48 12.10 -3.36
N ILE A 516 10.81 13.23 -3.24
CA ILE A 516 10.77 14.28 -4.27
C ILE A 516 11.36 15.57 -3.68
N PRO A 517 12.41 16.14 -4.33
CA PRO A 517 13.08 15.63 -5.53
C PRO A 517 13.87 14.35 -5.25
N ASP A 518 14.10 13.53 -6.29
CA ASP A 518 14.91 12.31 -6.14
C ASP A 518 16.37 12.67 -5.86
N PRO A 519 16.97 12.24 -4.72
CA PRO A 519 18.37 12.54 -4.40
C PRO A 519 19.38 11.82 -5.31
N ALA A 520 18.96 10.79 -6.05
CA ALA A 520 19.82 10.01 -6.92
C ALA A 520 19.12 9.58 -8.22
N PRO A 521 18.70 10.52 -9.10
CA PRO A 521 17.79 10.26 -10.22
C PRO A 521 18.34 9.28 -11.28
N ASN A 522 19.64 8.98 -11.24
CA ASN A 522 20.27 8.02 -12.15
C ASN A 522 20.64 6.70 -11.45
N ALA A 523 20.20 6.49 -10.21
CA ALA A 523 20.53 5.28 -9.46
C ALA A 523 19.58 4.13 -9.81
N ASN A 524 20.10 2.91 -9.71
CA ASN A 524 19.29 1.70 -9.77
C ASN A 524 18.82 1.34 -8.35
N TYR A 525 17.66 1.82 -7.95
CA TYR A 525 17.11 1.52 -6.63
C TYR A 525 16.76 0.03 -6.42
N PRO A 526 16.86 -0.52 -5.17
CA PRO A 526 17.28 0.19 -3.95
C PRO A 526 18.80 0.42 -3.87
N ILE A 527 19.18 1.54 -3.25
CA ILE A 527 20.57 1.89 -2.95
C ILE A 527 20.82 1.90 -1.43
N GLY A 528 22.03 2.21 -0.96
CA GLY A 528 22.36 2.23 0.46
C GLY A 528 21.56 3.29 1.23
N TYR A 529 21.28 2.99 2.51
CA TYR A 529 20.59 3.94 3.41
C TYR A 529 21.34 5.27 3.51
N PRO A 530 20.65 6.43 3.45
CA PRO A 530 21.30 7.74 3.42
C PRO A 530 22.06 8.06 4.71
N ILE A 531 23.29 8.52 4.57
CA ILE A 531 24.13 9.04 5.65
C ILE A 531 24.18 10.55 5.52
N THR A 532 23.74 11.30 6.51
CA THR A 532 23.66 12.77 6.45
C THR A 532 24.58 13.45 7.47
N ALA A 533 25.08 14.61 7.09
CA ALA A 533 25.77 15.55 7.97
C ALA A 533 25.15 16.93 7.79
N THR A 534 24.53 17.46 8.84
CA THR A 534 23.78 18.72 8.86
C THR A 534 24.52 19.75 9.69
N PHE A 535 24.70 20.94 9.14
CA PHE A 535 25.32 22.09 9.77
C PHE A 535 24.31 23.22 9.96
N ASP A 536 24.69 24.24 10.70
CA ASP A 536 23.84 25.42 10.86
C ASP A 536 23.63 26.11 9.50
N ARG A 537 22.42 26.63 9.26
CA ARG A 537 21.98 27.24 8.00
C ARG A 537 22.89 28.39 7.55
N ASN A 538 23.34 29.21 8.49
CA ASN A 538 24.15 30.39 8.21
C ASN A 538 25.67 30.16 8.34
N ALA A 539 26.11 28.91 8.45
CA ALA A 539 27.52 28.56 8.53
C ALA A 539 28.16 28.49 7.13
N HIS A 540 29.41 28.88 7.01
CA HIS A 540 30.21 28.62 5.81
C HIS A 540 30.85 27.24 5.95
N VAL A 541 30.36 26.28 5.15
CA VAL A 541 30.81 24.88 5.18
C VAL A 541 31.36 24.48 3.84
N THR A 542 32.50 23.80 3.85
CA THR A 542 33.03 23.06 2.71
C THR A 542 33.38 21.65 3.15
N ILE A 543 33.02 20.65 2.34
CA ILE A 543 33.38 19.26 2.59
C ILE A 543 34.67 18.94 1.84
N GLY A 544 35.65 18.40 2.55
CA GLY A 544 36.89 17.86 1.96
C GLY A 544 36.67 16.46 1.41
N ALA A 545 36.18 15.55 2.25
CA ALA A 545 35.84 14.19 1.85
C ALA A 545 34.70 13.64 2.72
N PHE A 546 33.86 12.81 2.12
CA PHE A 546 32.83 12.05 2.83
C PHE A 546 32.89 10.60 2.35
N HIS A 547 33.30 9.68 3.22
CA HIS A 547 33.49 8.27 2.93
C HIS A 547 32.59 7.41 3.79
N LEU A 548 32.12 6.30 3.23
CA LEU A 548 31.51 5.20 3.96
C LEU A 548 32.34 3.94 3.74
N ARG A 549 32.83 3.33 4.82
CA ARG A 549 33.69 2.16 4.78
C ARG A 549 33.03 0.93 5.37
N ASP A 550 33.29 -0.19 4.72
CA ASP A 550 32.90 -1.51 5.21
C ASP A 550 33.80 -1.99 6.40
N PRO A 551 33.51 -3.16 7.02
CA PRO A 551 34.34 -3.68 8.11
C PRO A 551 35.81 -3.99 7.73
N SER A 552 36.12 -4.16 6.44
CA SER A 552 37.48 -4.36 5.97
C SER A 552 38.28 -3.04 5.87
N GLY A 553 37.58 -1.90 5.95
CA GLY A 553 38.12 -0.56 5.76
C GLY A 553 38.08 -0.08 4.31
N ALA A 554 37.46 -0.86 3.40
CA ALA A 554 37.30 -0.47 1.99
C ALA A 554 36.19 0.58 1.85
N ASP A 555 36.44 1.61 1.05
CA ASP A 555 35.44 2.61 0.70
C ASP A 555 34.34 2.00 -0.17
N LEU A 556 33.08 2.20 0.19
CA LEU A 556 31.95 1.83 -0.65
C LEU A 556 31.79 2.89 -1.75
N PRO A 557 31.59 2.48 -3.02
CA PRO A 557 31.20 3.43 -4.08
C PRO A 557 29.82 4.03 -3.80
N GLY A 558 29.67 5.34 -4.01
CA GLY A 558 28.42 6.01 -3.71
C GLY A 558 28.30 7.41 -4.32
N ILE A 559 27.15 8.01 -4.08
CA ILE A 559 26.78 9.37 -4.49
C ILE A 559 26.96 10.30 -3.29
N SER A 560 27.70 11.39 -3.48
CA SER A 560 27.83 12.46 -2.48
C SER A 560 26.99 13.66 -2.91
N LEU A 561 25.95 13.96 -2.14
CA LEU A 561 25.12 15.14 -2.34
C LEU A 561 25.74 16.35 -1.66
N GLN A 562 25.84 17.42 -2.43
CA GLN A 562 26.32 18.73 -1.97
C GLN A 562 25.12 19.61 -1.56
N PRO A 563 25.33 20.70 -0.78
CA PRO A 563 24.26 21.62 -0.46
C PRO A 563 23.55 22.15 -1.70
N SER A 564 22.22 22.19 -1.60
CA SER A 564 21.32 22.74 -2.60
C SER A 564 20.28 23.63 -1.89
N ALA A 565 19.28 24.09 -2.62
CA ALA A 565 18.14 24.80 -2.01
C ALA A 565 17.37 23.91 -1.03
N GLU A 566 17.31 22.60 -1.31
CA GLU A 566 16.59 21.60 -0.50
C GLU A 566 17.41 21.12 0.69
N THR A 567 18.72 21.02 0.57
CA THR A 567 19.60 20.53 1.64
C THR A 567 20.22 21.63 2.49
N GLU A 568 20.19 22.88 2.01
CA GLU A 568 20.86 24.01 2.65
C GLU A 568 22.36 23.70 2.95
N ASN A 569 22.83 23.86 4.19
CA ASN A 569 24.18 23.47 4.62
C ASN A 569 24.26 22.00 5.05
N SER A 570 23.61 21.10 4.34
CA SER A 570 23.62 19.66 4.67
C SER A 570 24.18 18.86 3.52
N PHE A 571 24.80 17.76 3.86
CA PHE A 571 25.48 16.83 2.96
C PHE A 571 24.94 15.43 3.17
N ALA A 572 24.88 14.64 2.11
CA ALA A 572 24.50 13.24 2.23
C ALA A 572 25.43 12.34 1.41
N TYR A 573 25.58 11.11 1.86
CA TYR A 573 26.26 10.03 1.16
C TYR A 573 25.32 8.83 1.04
N LEU A 574 25.16 8.32 -0.19
CA LEU A 574 24.34 7.15 -0.49
C LEU A 574 25.23 6.13 -1.23
N ALA A 575 25.44 4.95 -0.65
CA ALA A 575 26.15 3.89 -1.34
C ALA A 575 25.33 3.39 -2.54
N ASN A 576 26.00 3.05 -3.66
CA ASN A 576 25.33 2.64 -4.90
C ASN A 576 24.52 1.34 -4.79
N THR A 577 24.73 0.57 -3.73
CA THR A 577 24.03 -0.70 -3.45
C THR A 577 23.58 -0.74 -2.01
N PRO A 578 22.53 -1.51 -1.68
CA PRO A 578 22.11 -1.72 -0.31
C PRO A 578 23.24 -2.17 0.60
N LEU A 579 23.23 -1.73 1.84
CA LEU A 579 24.18 -2.13 2.88
C LEU A 579 23.90 -3.58 3.30
N GLN A 580 24.95 -4.30 3.72
CA GLN A 580 24.77 -5.67 4.19
C GLN A 580 24.09 -5.72 5.55
N PRO A 581 23.15 -6.65 5.80
CA PRO A 581 22.50 -6.81 7.09
C PRO A 581 23.49 -7.16 8.22
N GLY A 582 23.18 -6.70 9.44
CA GLY A 582 23.97 -6.99 10.64
C GLY A 582 25.42 -6.47 10.61
N THR A 583 25.73 -5.54 9.73
CA THR A 583 27.09 -5.10 9.43
C THR A 583 27.37 -3.72 10.01
N THR A 584 28.55 -3.55 10.64
CA THR A 584 29.00 -2.27 11.17
C THR A 584 29.81 -1.50 10.14
N TYR A 585 29.32 -0.33 9.77
CA TYR A 585 29.98 0.59 8.84
C TYR A 585 30.65 1.73 9.58
N THR A 586 31.66 2.32 8.95
CA THR A 586 32.35 3.54 9.43
C THR A 586 32.14 4.68 8.44
N ALA A 587 31.52 5.74 8.88
CA ALA A 587 31.43 7.00 8.13
C ALA A 587 32.56 7.94 8.56
N ASP A 588 33.16 8.63 7.60
CA ASP A 588 34.31 9.49 7.79
C ASP A 588 34.12 10.80 7.01
N LEU A 589 34.10 11.93 7.71
CA LEU A 589 33.81 13.25 7.16
C LEU A 589 34.90 14.25 7.52
N SER A 590 35.57 14.83 6.52
CA SER A 590 36.42 16.01 6.69
C SER A 590 35.71 17.24 6.14
N TYR A 591 35.79 18.37 6.87
CA TYR A 591 35.10 19.60 6.52
C TYR A 591 35.86 20.84 7.02
N THR A 592 35.48 21.98 6.49
CA THR A 592 35.84 23.30 7.08
C THR A 592 34.54 24.00 7.49
N LEU A 593 34.46 24.42 8.74
CA LEU A 593 33.33 25.16 9.30
C LEU A 593 33.78 26.55 9.72
N ASN A 594 33.28 27.59 9.05
CA ASN A 594 33.64 28.98 9.27
C ASN A 594 35.18 29.23 9.28
N GLY A 595 35.88 28.59 8.35
CA GLY A 595 37.32 28.66 8.18
C GLY A 595 38.14 27.76 9.11
N VAL A 596 37.50 26.99 10.00
CA VAL A 596 38.15 26.04 10.91
C VAL A 596 38.00 24.62 10.37
N ALA A 597 39.13 23.93 10.19
CA ALA A 597 39.12 22.52 9.77
C ALA A 597 38.52 21.65 10.87
N GLY A 598 37.68 20.73 10.46
CA GLY A 598 37.03 19.75 11.31
C GLY A 598 37.08 18.36 10.70
N HIS A 599 36.98 17.34 11.54
CA HIS A 599 36.91 15.94 11.15
C HIS A 599 35.98 15.17 12.06
N LYS A 600 35.19 14.26 11.50
CA LYS A 600 34.25 13.43 12.26
C LYS A 600 34.22 12.01 11.70
N THR A 601 34.55 11.04 12.55
CA THR A 601 34.44 9.61 12.24
C THR A 601 33.45 8.99 13.21
N TRP A 602 32.51 8.18 12.69
CA TRP A 602 31.55 7.46 13.53
C TRP A 602 31.16 6.14 12.90
N ARG A 603 30.57 5.24 13.72
CA ARG A 603 30.12 3.93 13.29
C ARG A 603 28.63 3.78 13.54
N PHE A 604 28.00 2.91 12.75
CA PHE A 604 26.61 2.45 12.96
C PHE A 604 26.50 1.00 12.48
N THR A 605 25.48 0.28 12.95
CA THR A 605 25.25 -1.11 12.58
C THR A 605 23.88 -1.28 11.95
N THR A 606 23.81 -1.96 10.81
CA THR A 606 22.56 -2.23 10.11
C THR A 606 21.72 -3.30 10.81
N THR A 607 20.42 -3.37 10.47
CA THR A 607 19.51 -4.42 10.94
C THR A 607 20.03 -5.82 10.57
N ALA A 608 19.77 -6.83 11.40
CA ALA A 608 20.25 -8.20 11.18
C ALA A 608 19.50 -8.94 10.05
N GLY A 609 18.37 -8.42 9.59
CA GLY A 609 17.57 -8.94 8.47
C GLY A 609 17.41 -7.90 7.36
N PRO A 610 16.84 -8.28 6.21
CA PRO A 610 16.49 -7.29 5.19
C PRO A 610 15.53 -6.27 5.79
N SER A 611 15.75 -4.97 5.53
CA SER A 611 14.80 -3.94 5.92
C SER A 611 13.46 -4.20 5.23
N PRO A 612 12.32 -4.12 5.95
CA PRO A 612 11.03 -4.15 5.30
C PRO A 612 10.99 -3.03 4.24
N THR A 613 10.66 -3.40 3.02
CA THR A 613 10.49 -2.43 1.94
C THR A 613 9.22 -1.64 2.18
N PRO A 614 9.24 -0.30 2.25
CA PRO A 614 8.03 0.52 2.42
C PRO A 614 6.96 0.28 1.35
N SER A 615 7.35 -0.17 0.16
CA SER A 615 6.44 -0.51 -0.95
C SER A 615 5.49 -1.69 -0.68
N THR A 616 5.79 -2.55 0.30
CA THR A 616 4.88 -3.64 0.69
C THR A 616 3.74 -3.17 1.58
N GLN A 617 3.86 -2.03 2.25
CA GLN A 617 2.80 -1.49 3.08
C GLN A 617 1.74 -0.75 2.24
N GLN A 618 2.11 0.04 1.25
CA GLN A 618 1.17 0.65 0.30
C GLN A 618 0.39 -0.40 -0.51
N ALA A 619 1.06 -1.49 -0.94
CA ALA A 619 0.39 -2.60 -1.63
C ALA A 619 -0.42 -3.52 -0.69
N ALA A 620 -0.18 -3.49 0.62
CA ALA A 620 -0.96 -4.25 1.62
C ALA A 620 -2.22 -3.50 2.06
N GLU A 621 -2.21 -2.17 2.02
CA GLU A 621 -3.38 -1.32 2.33
C GLU A 621 -4.39 -1.27 1.17
N LEU A 622 -3.97 -1.67 -0.04
CA LEU A 622 -4.85 -1.89 -1.21
C LEU A 622 -5.34 -3.35 -1.33
N ARG A 623 -5.17 -4.17 -0.29
CA ARG A 623 -5.73 -5.52 -0.18
C ARG A 623 -6.99 -5.49 0.67
#